data_f7cb8ccb7ff449b7d490b0d33d7bb63e
#
_entry.id   f7cb8ccb7ff449b7d490b0d33d7bb63e
#
_cell.length_a   1.000
_cell.length_b   1.000
_cell.length_c   1.000
_cell.angle_alpha   90.00
_cell.angle_beta   90.00
_cell.angle_gamma   90.00
#
_symmetry.space_group_name_H-M   'P 1'
#
loop_
_entity.id
_entity.type
_entity.pdbx_description
1 polymer ?
#
loop_
_entity_poly.entity_id
_entity_poly.type
_entity_poly.pdbx_seq_one_letter_code
_entity_poly.pdbx_strand_id
1 'polypeptide(L)'
;MVQLERRGAEFGVPLPTVRTLPDPRMRFAAHGHLSGHGGGHDTNLRLMAYDGITLLGHLDGVDGDRIRLSPDLAMSLAFADRYFDAHFRPLIDPYIERAGIVAPPDDRQPVAFEPPETRELDLTKAGITSVIWASGYRADFSWLDIAGPEGRPILDEYGMPSQDRGVSEVSGLYFLGLPWLHTVLSATLMGVSPDARYLAEQMSLIGADAAAVDTPTA
;
A
#
# COMPACT_ATOMS: atom_id res chain seq x y z
N MET A 1 -10.22 -6.24 -8.38
CA MET A 1 -9.23 -5.13 -8.48
C MET A 1 -8.96 -4.71 -9.93
N VAL A 2 -8.70 -5.62 -10.91
CA VAL A 2 -8.57 -5.25 -12.36
C VAL A 2 -9.78 -4.47 -12.91
N GLN A 3 -10.97 -4.75 -12.39
CA GLN A 3 -12.15 -3.98 -12.74
C GLN A 3 -12.19 -2.59 -12.08
N LEU A 4 -11.48 -2.37 -10.96
CA LEU A 4 -11.43 -1.07 -10.30
C LEU A 4 -10.59 -0.04 -11.07
N GLU A 5 -9.49 -0.42 -11.72
CA GLU A 5 -8.72 0.52 -12.55
C GLU A 5 -9.40 0.84 -13.88
N ARG A 6 -9.88 -0.17 -14.60
CA ARG A 6 -10.67 0.07 -15.83
C ARG A 6 -11.98 0.81 -15.55
N ARG A 7 -12.52 0.64 -14.35
CA ARG A 7 -13.76 1.28 -13.89
C ARG A 7 -13.53 2.45 -12.94
N GLY A 8 -12.29 2.77 -12.52
CA GLY A 8 -12.01 3.98 -11.74
C GLY A 8 -12.57 5.23 -12.44
N ALA A 9 -12.42 5.33 -13.75
CA ALA A 9 -13.10 6.35 -14.56
C ALA A 9 -14.62 6.17 -14.61
N GLU A 10 -15.12 4.95 -14.56
CA GLU A 10 -16.56 4.64 -14.52
C GLU A 10 -17.15 4.86 -13.13
N PHE A 11 -16.39 4.62 -12.06
CA PHE A 11 -16.76 4.98 -10.69
C PHE A 11 -16.73 6.50 -10.47
N GLY A 12 -16.11 7.25 -11.39
CA GLY A 12 -15.98 8.70 -11.27
C GLY A 12 -15.06 9.14 -10.12
N VAL A 13 -14.24 8.23 -9.60
CA VAL A 13 -13.30 8.51 -8.52
C VAL A 13 -11.91 8.15 -9.00
N PRO A 14 -11.06 9.14 -9.30
CA PRO A 14 -9.68 8.89 -9.64
C PRO A 14 -8.97 8.23 -8.44
N LEU A 15 -8.14 7.21 -8.73
CA LEU A 15 -7.26 6.65 -7.71
C LEU A 15 -6.37 7.75 -7.14
N PRO A 16 -6.17 7.79 -5.82
CA PRO A 16 -5.25 8.74 -5.23
C PRO A 16 -3.85 8.53 -5.82
N THR A 17 -3.21 9.61 -6.18
CA THR A 17 -1.82 9.62 -6.60
C THR A 17 -0.91 9.98 -5.44
N VAL A 18 0.37 9.65 -5.53
CA VAL A 18 1.35 10.05 -4.51
C VAL A 18 1.33 11.56 -4.25
N ARG A 19 1.05 12.37 -5.28
CA ARG A 19 0.97 13.84 -5.17
C ARG A 19 -0.29 14.34 -4.45
N THR A 20 -1.36 13.55 -4.41
CA THR A 20 -2.64 13.93 -3.79
C THR A 20 -2.80 13.35 -2.38
N LEU A 21 -1.82 12.61 -1.88
CA LEU A 21 -1.82 12.13 -0.51
C LEU A 21 -1.72 13.30 0.48
N PRO A 22 -2.62 13.38 1.48
CA PRO A 22 -2.57 14.41 2.52
C PRO A 22 -1.27 14.40 3.33
N ASP A 23 -0.69 13.21 3.52
CA ASP A 23 0.58 12.98 4.19
C ASP A 23 1.39 11.96 3.37
N PRO A 24 2.64 12.26 2.97
CA PRO A 24 3.49 11.33 2.24
C PRO A 24 3.68 9.97 2.91
N ARG A 25 3.57 9.90 4.23
CA ARG A 25 3.68 8.66 5.01
C ARG A 25 2.51 7.70 4.77
N MET A 26 1.40 8.19 4.24
CA MET A 26 0.24 7.34 3.91
C MET A 26 0.58 6.29 2.84
N ARG A 27 1.62 6.50 2.03
CA ARG A 27 2.13 5.48 1.10
C ARG A 27 2.67 4.21 1.78
N PHE A 28 2.94 4.28 3.09
CA PHE A 28 3.38 3.15 3.92
C PHE A 28 2.27 2.61 4.82
N ALA A 29 1.06 3.15 4.72
CA ALA A 29 -0.06 2.67 5.51
C ALA A 29 -0.40 1.22 5.15
N ALA A 30 -0.89 0.47 6.13
CA ALA A 30 -1.37 -0.89 5.92
C ALA A 30 -2.55 -0.89 4.94
N HIS A 31 -2.61 -1.91 4.09
CA HIS A 31 -3.75 -2.14 3.20
C HIS A 31 -4.94 -2.71 3.99
N GLY A 32 -6.15 -2.47 3.47
CA GLY A 32 -7.37 -3.05 4.05
C GLY A 32 -7.34 -4.58 4.07
N HIS A 33 -7.94 -5.15 5.09
CA HIS A 33 -8.03 -6.61 5.27
C HIS A 33 -9.11 -7.20 4.36
N LEU A 34 -8.79 -7.37 3.07
CA LEU A 34 -9.68 -7.96 2.07
C LEU A 34 -9.06 -9.22 1.51
N SER A 35 -9.83 -10.30 1.47
CA SER A 35 -9.43 -11.54 0.82
C SER A 35 -10.14 -11.70 -0.52
N GLY A 36 -9.40 -12.05 -1.57
CA GLY A 36 -9.97 -12.47 -2.86
C GLY A 36 -10.25 -13.96 -2.95
N HIS A 37 -9.90 -14.74 -1.93
CA HIS A 37 -10.08 -16.19 -1.90
C HIS A 37 -11.57 -16.56 -1.85
N GLY A 38 -11.97 -17.62 -2.54
CA GLY A 38 -13.34 -18.11 -2.50
C GLY A 38 -14.42 -17.12 -2.97
N GLY A 39 -14.07 -16.16 -3.84
CA GLY A 39 -15.00 -15.12 -4.32
C GLY A 39 -14.96 -13.82 -3.52
N GLY A 40 -14.12 -13.75 -2.51
CA GLY A 40 -13.96 -12.61 -1.62
C GLY A 40 -14.74 -12.76 -0.32
N HIS A 41 -14.08 -12.49 0.79
CA HIS A 41 -14.71 -12.46 2.12
C HIS A 41 -13.92 -11.52 3.04
N ASP A 42 -14.56 -11.08 4.09
CA ASP A 42 -13.92 -10.27 5.12
C ASP A 42 -12.86 -11.07 5.87
N THR A 43 -11.73 -10.42 6.12
CA THR A 43 -10.74 -10.89 7.08
C THR A 43 -11.01 -10.18 8.41
N ASN A 44 -11.98 -10.69 9.16
CA ASN A 44 -12.42 -10.05 10.40
C ASN A 44 -11.54 -10.50 11.58
N LEU A 45 -10.74 -9.57 12.12
CA LEU A 45 -9.82 -9.86 13.21
C LEU A 45 -10.54 -10.26 14.51
N ARG A 46 -11.72 -9.67 14.81
CA ARG A 46 -12.49 -10.04 16.00
C ARG A 46 -13.05 -11.46 15.90
N LEU A 47 -13.45 -11.87 14.71
CA LEU A 47 -13.88 -13.23 14.47
C LEU A 47 -12.72 -14.22 14.64
N MET A 48 -11.54 -13.88 14.12
CA MET A 48 -10.34 -14.68 14.36
C MET A 48 -10.01 -14.82 15.85
N ALA A 49 -10.17 -13.72 16.60
CA ALA A 49 -9.98 -13.77 18.05
C ALA A 49 -11.04 -14.63 18.76
N TYR A 50 -12.28 -14.54 18.33
CA TYR A 50 -13.36 -15.41 18.82
C TYR A 50 -13.07 -16.90 18.53
N ASP A 51 -12.47 -17.20 17.38
CA ASP A 51 -12.04 -18.54 16.98
C ASP A 51 -10.75 -19.02 17.68
N GLY A 52 -10.20 -18.23 18.60
CA GLY A 52 -9.10 -18.63 19.47
C GLY A 52 -7.72 -18.08 19.09
N ILE A 53 -7.62 -17.19 18.08
CA ILE A 53 -6.36 -16.51 17.77
C ILE A 53 -6.16 -15.37 18.78
N THR A 54 -5.04 -15.37 19.50
CA THR A 54 -4.69 -14.27 20.40
C THR A 54 -4.19 -13.09 19.59
N LEU A 55 -4.93 -11.99 19.62
CA LEU A 55 -4.51 -10.73 19.00
C LEU A 55 -3.65 -9.94 19.98
N LEU A 56 -2.63 -9.28 19.44
CA LEU A 56 -1.68 -8.49 20.20
C LEU A 56 -1.60 -7.07 19.62
N GLY A 57 -1.28 -6.09 20.47
CA GLY A 57 -0.91 -4.75 20.05
C GLY A 57 0.44 -4.72 19.32
N HIS A 58 0.92 -3.54 18.95
CA HIS A 58 2.21 -3.39 18.31
C HIS A 58 3.36 -3.85 19.20
N LEU A 59 4.38 -4.44 18.58
CA LEU A 59 5.60 -4.86 19.26
C LEU A 59 6.45 -3.63 19.62
N ASP A 60 6.62 -3.36 20.90
CA ASP A 60 7.44 -2.26 21.41
C ASP A 60 8.90 -2.67 21.67
N GLY A 61 9.13 -3.93 21.96
CA GLY A 61 10.48 -4.41 22.22
C GLY A 61 10.55 -5.86 22.64
N VAL A 62 11.77 -6.35 22.70
CA VAL A 62 12.08 -7.74 23.05
C VAL A 62 13.18 -7.74 24.12
N ASP A 63 13.02 -8.61 25.13
CA ASP A 63 14.02 -8.87 26.18
C ASP A 63 14.07 -10.38 26.45
N GLY A 64 15.07 -11.05 25.89
CA GLY A 64 15.14 -12.51 25.88
C GLY A 64 13.89 -13.12 25.24
N ASP A 65 13.18 -13.96 25.99
CA ASP A 65 11.94 -14.62 25.55
C ASP A 65 10.68 -13.76 25.79
N ARG A 66 10.84 -12.55 26.29
CA ARG A 66 9.72 -11.65 26.57
C ARG A 66 9.58 -10.58 25.52
N ILE A 67 8.37 -10.42 25.02
CA ILE A 67 8.00 -9.31 24.15
C ILE A 67 7.15 -8.31 24.92
N ARG A 68 7.40 -7.02 24.69
CA ARG A 68 6.57 -5.93 25.19
C ARG A 68 5.69 -5.40 24.07
N LEU A 69 4.46 -5.06 24.41
CA LEU A 69 3.40 -4.71 23.48
C LEU A 69 2.78 -3.36 23.86
N SER A 70 2.47 -2.57 22.85
CA SER A 70 1.73 -1.32 23.01
C SER A 70 0.28 -1.58 23.43
N PRO A 71 -0.31 -0.66 24.20
CA PRO A 71 -1.73 -0.73 24.62
C PRO A 71 -2.66 -0.17 23.53
N ASP A 72 -2.51 -0.62 22.31
CA ASP A 72 -3.18 -0.03 21.15
C ASP A 72 -4.05 -1.03 20.36
N LEU A 73 -4.21 -2.25 20.87
CA LEU A 73 -5.01 -3.29 20.21
C LEU A 73 -6.44 -2.83 19.97
N ALA A 74 -7.11 -2.27 20.98
CA ALA A 74 -8.50 -1.82 20.84
C ALA A 74 -8.64 -0.70 19.79
N MET A 75 -7.68 0.22 19.72
CA MET A 75 -7.66 1.29 18.73
C MET A 75 -7.44 0.74 17.31
N SER A 76 -6.51 -0.21 17.16
CA SER A 76 -6.21 -0.86 15.89
C SER A 76 -7.41 -1.64 15.35
N LEU A 77 -8.12 -2.37 16.22
CA LEU A 77 -9.34 -3.08 15.86
C LEU A 77 -10.47 -2.12 15.47
N ALA A 78 -10.68 -1.05 16.23
CA ALA A 78 -11.68 -0.05 15.90
C ALA A 78 -11.39 0.68 14.58
N PHE A 79 -10.12 0.83 14.21
CA PHE A 79 -9.74 1.34 12.90
C PHE A 79 -10.06 0.31 11.80
N ALA A 80 -9.69 -0.95 11.99
CA ALA A 80 -9.95 -2.02 11.02
C ALA A 80 -11.45 -2.22 10.77
N ASP A 81 -12.28 -2.22 11.81
CA ASP A 81 -13.74 -2.38 11.73
C ASP A 81 -14.40 -1.30 10.86
N ARG A 82 -13.88 -0.08 10.91
CA ARG A 82 -14.45 1.06 10.18
C ARG A 82 -13.81 1.32 8.82
N TYR A 83 -12.70 0.67 8.52
CA TYR A 83 -11.90 1.00 7.34
C TYR A 83 -12.68 0.87 6.03
N PHE A 84 -13.40 -0.23 5.86
CA PHE A 84 -14.23 -0.46 4.67
C PHE A 84 -15.36 0.57 4.54
N ASP A 85 -16.11 0.77 5.60
CA ASP A 85 -17.27 1.68 5.62
C ASP A 85 -16.86 3.15 5.45
N ALA A 86 -15.68 3.52 5.93
CA ALA A 86 -15.18 4.88 5.78
C ALA A 86 -14.56 5.17 4.40
N HIS A 87 -13.92 4.18 3.76
CA HIS A 87 -13.11 4.44 2.57
C HIS A 87 -13.66 3.82 1.28
N PHE A 88 -14.37 2.70 1.36
CA PHE A 88 -14.85 2.00 0.17
C PHE A 88 -16.37 2.13 -0.04
N ARG A 89 -17.17 2.01 1.00
CA ARG A 89 -18.63 2.11 0.89
C ARG A 89 -19.10 3.42 0.23
N PRO A 90 -18.58 4.61 0.60
CA PRO A 90 -18.99 5.87 -0.03
C PRO A 90 -18.70 5.95 -1.54
N LEU A 91 -17.84 5.09 -2.05
CA LEU A 91 -17.50 4.98 -3.47
C LEU A 91 -18.37 3.94 -4.18
N ILE A 92 -18.66 2.85 -3.49
CA ILE A 92 -19.33 1.67 -4.06
C ILE A 92 -20.84 1.86 -4.11
N ASP A 93 -21.47 2.30 -3.03
CA ASP A 93 -22.93 2.43 -2.94
C ASP A 93 -23.52 3.37 -4.01
N PRO A 94 -22.96 4.58 -4.24
CA PRO A 94 -23.46 5.45 -5.30
C PRO A 94 -23.26 4.88 -6.71
N TYR A 95 -22.24 4.04 -6.89
CA TYR A 95 -22.04 3.35 -8.16
C TYR A 95 -23.10 2.28 -8.40
N ILE A 96 -23.38 1.46 -7.39
CA ILE A 96 -24.43 0.42 -7.43
C ILE A 96 -25.76 1.05 -7.82
N GLU A 97 -26.13 2.16 -7.18
CA GLU A 97 -27.35 2.89 -7.47
C GLU A 97 -27.40 3.40 -8.91
N ARG A 98 -26.34 4.10 -9.35
CA ARG A 98 -26.28 4.66 -10.74
C ARG A 98 -26.28 3.60 -11.82
N ALA A 99 -25.61 2.46 -11.55
CA ALA A 99 -25.51 1.36 -12.52
C ALA A 99 -26.73 0.44 -12.51
N GLY A 100 -27.70 0.65 -11.61
CA GLY A 100 -28.88 -0.19 -11.46
C GLY A 100 -28.52 -1.64 -11.09
N ILE A 101 -27.44 -1.85 -10.35
CA ILE A 101 -26.96 -3.18 -9.95
C ILE A 101 -27.84 -3.68 -8.79
N VAL A 102 -28.39 -4.87 -8.94
CA VAL A 102 -29.04 -5.58 -7.83
C VAL A 102 -27.95 -6.19 -6.96
N ALA A 103 -27.55 -5.49 -5.91
CA ALA A 103 -26.60 -5.99 -4.93
C ALA A 103 -27.32 -6.79 -3.84
N PRO A 104 -26.69 -7.84 -3.28
CA PRO A 104 -27.22 -8.49 -2.09
C PRO A 104 -27.26 -7.52 -0.91
N PRO A 105 -28.21 -7.70 0.04
CA PRO A 105 -28.26 -6.89 1.24
C PRO A 105 -26.97 -7.06 2.06
N ASP A 106 -26.56 -6.01 2.76
CA ASP A 106 -25.49 -6.09 3.76
C ASP A 106 -26.04 -6.78 5.01
N ASP A 107 -25.74 -8.05 5.16
CA ASP A 107 -26.18 -8.90 6.28
C ASP A 107 -25.06 -9.12 7.31
N ARG A 108 -23.94 -8.40 7.18
CA ARG A 108 -22.82 -8.48 8.12
C ARG A 108 -23.30 -8.11 9.53
N GLN A 109 -22.99 -8.98 10.47
CA GLN A 109 -23.24 -8.73 11.87
C GLN A 109 -21.95 -8.26 12.56
N PRO A 110 -22.01 -7.20 13.35
CA PRO A 110 -20.86 -6.79 14.16
C PRO A 110 -20.44 -7.94 15.10
N VAL A 111 -19.16 -8.28 15.09
CA VAL A 111 -18.62 -9.25 16.06
C VAL A 111 -18.33 -8.51 17.36
N ALA A 112 -19.21 -8.64 18.34
CA ALA A 112 -19.08 -7.99 19.66
C ALA A 112 -18.12 -8.77 20.55
N PHE A 113 -16.88 -8.97 20.09
CA PHE A 113 -15.84 -9.60 20.86
C PHE A 113 -14.70 -8.60 21.13
N GLU A 114 -14.41 -8.36 22.40
CA GLU A 114 -13.29 -7.54 22.84
C GLU A 114 -12.17 -8.45 23.35
N PRO A 115 -11.11 -8.65 22.56
CA PRO A 115 -9.97 -9.44 23.01
C PRO A 115 -9.26 -8.72 24.16
N PRO A 116 -8.72 -9.50 25.13
CA PRO A 116 -7.98 -8.92 26.25
C PRO A 116 -6.71 -8.21 25.75
N GLU A 117 -6.44 -7.05 26.31
CA GLU A 117 -5.21 -6.33 26.02
C GLU A 117 -4.03 -6.94 26.77
N THR A 118 -3.07 -7.45 26.03
CA THR A 118 -1.83 -8.05 26.53
C THR A 118 -0.69 -7.03 26.38
N ARG A 119 0.02 -6.75 27.47
CA ARG A 119 1.16 -5.81 27.50
C ARG A 119 2.52 -6.47 27.42
N GLU A 120 2.58 -7.72 27.83
CA GLU A 120 3.80 -8.51 27.86
C GLU A 120 3.44 -9.97 27.58
N LEU A 121 4.24 -10.65 26.80
CA LEU A 121 4.11 -12.07 26.52
C LEU A 121 5.47 -12.75 26.66
N ASP A 122 5.52 -13.78 27.48
CA ASP A 122 6.67 -14.67 27.60
C ASP A 122 6.45 -15.83 26.60
N LEU A 123 7.24 -15.83 25.54
CA LEU A 123 7.08 -16.77 24.41
C LEU A 123 7.24 -18.22 24.87
N THR A 124 8.23 -18.50 25.75
CA THR A 124 8.47 -19.85 26.25
C THR A 124 7.31 -20.33 27.11
N LYS A 125 6.80 -19.52 28.04
CA LYS A 125 5.65 -19.88 28.88
C LYS A 125 4.36 -20.01 28.09
N ALA A 126 4.21 -19.23 27.03
CA ALA A 126 3.07 -19.33 26.12
C ALA A 126 3.17 -20.53 25.17
N GLY A 127 4.26 -21.31 25.21
CA GLY A 127 4.47 -22.45 24.33
C GLY A 127 4.72 -22.08 22.88
N ILE A 128 5.15 -20.86 22.58
CA ILE A 128 5.46 -20.40 21.24
C ILE A 128 6.78 -21.01 20.79
N THR A 129 6.75 -21.83 19.76
CA THR A 129 7.93 -22.53 19.22
C THR A 129 8.43 -21.94 17.91
N SER A 130 7.64 -21.08 17.27
CA SER A 130 7.99 -20.49 15.99
C SER A 130 7.44 -19.08 15.88
N VAL A 131 8.21 -18.20 15.24
CA VAL A 131 7.81 -16.81 14.93
C VAL A 131 7.92 -16.61 13.43
N ILE A 132 6.85 -16.09 12.82
CA ILE A 132 6.82 -15.74 11.41
C ILE A 132 6.76 -14.22 11.29
N TRP A 133 7.78 -13.61 10.72
CA TRP A 133 7.82 -12.19 10.44
C TRP A 133 7.05 -11.90 9.15
N ALA A 134 5.84 -11.38 9.29
CA ALA A 134 4.99 -10.94 8.19
C ALA A 134 4.87 -9.40 8.14
N SER A 135 5.90 -8.69 8.58
CA SER A 135 5.94 -7.23 8.72
C SER A 135 6.26 -6.47 7.41
N GLY A 136 6.28 -7.18 6.27
CA GLY A 136 6.61 -6.61 4.97
C GLY A 136 8.12 -6.53 4.72
N TYR A 137 8.49 -5.71 3.75
CA TYR A 137 9.87 -5.56 3.29
C TYR A 137 10.26 -4.09 3.28
N ARG A 138 11.52 -3.82 3.57
CA ARG A 138 12.13 -2.52 3.32
C ARG A 138 12.82 -2.58 1.95
N ALA A 139 12.59 -1.58 1.11
CA ALA A 139 13.37 -1.40 -0.09
C ALA A 139 14.83 -1.08 0.28
N ASP A 140 15.78 -1.68 -0.44
CA ASP A 140 17.20 -1.41 -0.30
C ASP A 140 17.75 -0.92 -1.65
N PHE A 141 18.14 0.34 -1.69
CA PHE A 141 18.74 1.00 -2.83
C PHE A 141 20.21 1.33 -2.60
N SER A 142 20.88 0.71 -1.60
CA SER A 142 22.29 0.95 -1.29
C SER A 142 23.26 0.61 -2.43
N TRP A 143 22.81 -0.23 -3.37
CA TRP A 143 23.55 -0.54 -4.60
C TRP A 143 23.55 0.60 -5.63
N LEU A 144 22.69 1.61 -5.48
CA LEU A 144 22.54 2.72 -6.41
C LEU A 144 23.42 3.88 -5.97
N ASP A 145 24.70 3.81 -6.37
CA ASP A 145 25.72 4.83 -6.06
C ASP A 145 25.73 5.91 -7.15
N ILE A 146 24.68 6.74 -7.18
CA ILE A 146 24.52 7.85 -8.11
C ILE A 146 24.11 9.08 -7.31
N ALA A 147 24.77 10.19 -7.56
CA ALA A 147 24.35 11.49 -7.03
C ALA A 147 23.34 12.16 -7.98
N GLY A 148 22.34 12.79 -7.40
CA GLY A 148 21.41 13.66 -8.13
C GLY A 148 22.08 14.97 -8.57
N PRO A 149 21.32 15.83 -9.26
CA PRO A 149 21.80 17.16 -9.66
C PRO A 149 22.35 17.93 -8.45
N GLU A 150 23.46 18.63 -8.66
CA GLU A 150 24.15 19.41 -7.61
C GLU A 150 24.62 18.57 -6.40
N GLY A 151 24.80 17.24 -6.58
CA GLY A 151 25.22 16.34 -5.51
C GLY A 151 24.12 15.99 -4.49
N ARG A 152 22.87 16.30 -4.78
CA ARG A 152 21.75 15.95 -3.89
C ARG A 152 21.55 14.42 -3.83
N PRO A 153 21.10 13.88 -2.67
CA PRO A 153 20.68 12.48 -2.59
C PRO A 153 19.56 12.18 -3.58
N ILE A 154 19.62 11.04 -4.24
CA ILE A 154 18.54 10.55 -5.11
C ILE A 154 17.48 9.75 -4.37
N LEU A 155 17.71 9.49 -3.09
CA LEU A 155 16.74 8.86 -2.19
C LEU A 155 16.15 9.91 -1.26
N ASP A 156 14.87 9.79 -0.97
CA ASP A 156 14.20 10.64 0.01
C ASP A 156 14.52 10.22 1.46
N GLU A 157 13.97 10.94 2.42
CA GLU A 157 14.14 10.68 3.86
C GLU A 157 13.66 9.28 4.31
N TYR A 158 12.87 8.60 3.49
CA TYR A 158 12.37 7.24 3.73
C TYR A 158 13.19 6.17 2.99
N GLY A 159 14.27 6.57 2.30
CA GLY A 159 15.10 5.67 1.50
C GLY A 159 14.45 5.22 0.19
N MET A 160 13.44 5.96 -0.29
CA MET A 160 12.80 5.70 -1.58
C MET A 160 13.34 6.65 -2.65
N PRO A 161 13.41 6.23 -3.93
CA PRO A 161 13.89 7.10 -5.00
C PRO A 161 13.08 8.39 -5.12
N SER A 162 13.75 9.52 -5.20
CA SER A 162 13.17 10.82 -5.56
C SER A 162 12.81 10.79 -7.04
N GLN A 163 11.52 10.81 -7.36
CA GLN A 163 11.02 10.60 -8.71
C GLN A 163 9.64 11.24 -8.91
N ASP A 164 9.28 11.46 -10.14
CA ASP A 164 7.93 11.83 -10.56
C ASP A 164 7.41 10.81 -11.57
N ARG A 165 6.47 9.97 -11.14
CA ARG A 165 5.88 8.88 -11.93
C ARG A 165 6.94 7.99 -12.59
N GLY A 166 8.01 7.68 -11.83
CA GLY A 166 9.13 6.86 -12.25
C GLY A 166 10.25 7.58 -13.00
N VAL A 167 10.08 8.86 -13.33
CA VAL A 167 11.16 9.67 -13.92
C VAL A 167 12.00 10.27 -12.81
N SER A 168 13.30 9.98 -12.80
CA SER A 168 14.26 10.57 -11.88
C SER A 168 14.69 11.96 -12.32
N GLU A 169 15.20 12.76 -11.37
CA GLU A 169 15.93 14.00 -11.67
C GLU A 169 17.28 13.75 -12.38
N VAL A 170 17.79 12.52 -12.32
CA VAL A 170 19.01 12.11 -13.03
C VAL A 170 18.65 11.67 -14.44
N SER A 171 19.19 12.34 -15.44
CA SER A 171 18.95 12.02 -16.85
C SER A 171 19.28 10.56 -17.16
N GLY A 172 18.36 9.86 -17.80
CA GLY A 172 18.53 8.45 -18.18
C GLY A 172 18.23 7.44 -17.05
N LEU A 173 17.91 7.88 -15.85
CA LEU A 173 17.52 7.02 -14.74
C LEU A 173 16.00 7.02 -14.58
N TYR A 174 15.40 5.83 -14.59
CA TYR A 174 13.97 5.63 -14.46
C TYR A 174 13.68 4.50 -13.47
N PHE A 175 12.52 4.59 -12.82
CA PHE A 175 12.04 3.56 -11.89
C PHE A 175 10.70 3.01 -12.34
N LEU A 176 10.52 1.70 -12.25
CA LEU A 176 9.26 1.04 -12.58
C LEU A 176 8.94 -0.05 -11.57
N GLY A 177 7.65 -0.23 -11.25
CA GLY A 177 7.18 -1.31 -10.40
C GLY A 177 7.40 -1.07 -8.90
N LEU A 178 7.78 0.12 -8.48
CA LEU A 178 7.88 0.47 -7.06
C LEU A 178 6.52 0.89 -6.49
N PRO A 179 6.27 0.66 -5.18
CA PRO A 179 5.08 1.14 -4.51
C PRO A 179 4.94 2.67 -4.66
N TRP A 180 3.76 3.12 -4.99
CA TRP A 180 3.43 4.54 -5.07
C TRP A 180 4.32 5.37 -6.01
N LEU A 181 4.82 4.79 -7.11
CA LEU A 181 5.45 5.60 -8.16
C LEU A 181 4.50 6.67 -8.69
N HIS A 182 3.25 6.30 -8.89
CA HIS A 182 2.17 7.19 -9.28
C HIS A 182 0.92 6.98 -8.42
N THR A 183 0.40 5.75 -8.36
CA THR A 183 -0.78 5.37 -7.57
C THR A 183 -0.46 4.22 -6.62
N VAL A 184 -1.40 3.88 -5.73
CA VAL A 184 -1.31 2.68 -4.88
C VAL A 184 -1.10 1.39 -5.67
N LEU A 185 -1.49 1.36 -6.94
CA LEU A 185 -1.41 0.17 -7.80
C LEU A 185 -0.09 0.05 -8.58
N SER A 186 0.76 1.07 -8.58
CA SER A 186 2.01 1.10 -9.38
C SER A 186 2.92 -0.13 -9.20
N ALA A 187 2.94 -0.74 -8.02
CA ALA A 187 3.71 -1.96 -7.74
C ALA A 187 2.97 -3.26 -8.06
N THR A 188 1.77 -3.19 -8.62
CA THR A 188 0.98 -4.37 -8.96
C THR A 188 1.07 -4.71 -10.45
N LEU A 189 0.78 -5.97 -10.82
CA LEU A 189 0.71 -6.38 -12.23
C LEU A 189 -0.33 -5.57 -13.03
N MET A 190 -1.29 -4.96 -12.36
CA MET A 190 -2.33 -4.16 -12.99
C MET A 190 -1.93 -2.70 -13.17
N GLY A 191 -1.19 -2.15 -12.22
CA GLY A 191 -0.81 -0.74 -12.22
C GLY A 191 0.52 -0.47 -12.92
N VAL A 192 1.38 -1.48 -13.12
CA VAL A 192 2.68 -1.31 -13.78
C VAL A 192 2.55 -0.93 -15.25
N SER A 193 1.54 -1.42 -15.96
CA SER A 193 1.36 -1.15 -17.40
C SER A 193 1.14 0.33 -17.76
N PRO A 194 0.25 1.08 -17.07
CA PRO A 194 0.11 2.52 -17.29
C PRO A 194 1.41 3.30 -17.01
N ASP A 195 2.15 2.94 -15.98
CA ASP A 195 3.41 3.60 -15.63
C ASP A 195 4.50 3.27 -16.66
N ALA A 196 4.60 2.01 -17.11
CA ALA A 196 5.52 1.60 -18.18
C ALA A 196 5.27 2.36 -19.49
N ARG A 197 4.00 2.55 -19.87
CA ARG A 197 3.64 3.31 -21.07
C ARG A 197 4.07 4.77 -20.96
N TYR A 198 3.78 5.39 -19.82
CA TYR A 198 4.19 6.75 -19.54
C TYR A 198 5.72 6.90 -19.63
N LEU A 199 6.48 5.99 -19.00
CA LEU A 199 7.95 6.02 -19.07
C LEU A 199 8.48 5.84 -20.49
N ALA A 200 7.90 4.94 -21.29
CA ALA A 200 8.28 4.77 -22.68
C ALA A 200 8.03 6.04 -23.52
N GLU A 201 6.94 6.76 -23.28
CA GLU A 201 6.68 8.06 -23.89
C GLU A 201 7.72 9.10 -23.48
N GLN A 202 8.08 9.20 -22.17
CA GLN A 202 9.12 10.10 -21.70
C GLN A 202 10.50 9.81 -22.29
N MET A 203 10.88 8.53 -22.35
CA MET A 203 12.14 8.10 -22.97
C MET A 203 12.19 8.47 -24.46
N SER A 204 11.08 8.34 -25.19
CA SER A 204 10.99 8.68 -26.62
C SER A 204 11.16 10.19 -26.86
N LEU A 205 10.62 11.04 -25.98
CA LEU A 205 10.78 12.49 -26.08
C LEU A 205 12.23 12.91 -25.90
N ILE A 206 12.94 12.38 -24.89
CA ILE A 206 14.35 12.66 -24.67
C ILE A 206 15.23 12.18 -25.82
N GLY A 207 14.93 10.99 -26.37
CA GLY A 207 15.63 10.48 -27.55
C GLY A 207 15.46 11.34 -28.81
N ALA A 208 14.30 11.93 -28.98
CA ALA A 208 14.03 12.85 -30.12
C ALA A 208 14.79 14.18 -29.97
N ASP A 209 14.85 14.73 -28.76
CA ASP A 209 15.60 15.96 -28.48
C ASP A 209 17.10 15.75 -28.66
N ALA A 210 17.64 14.63 -28.23
CA ALA A 210 19.06 14.29 -28.43
C ALA A 210 19.40 14.14 -29.94
N ALA A 211 18.52 13.53 -30.73
CA ALA A 211 18.72 13.39 -32.17
C ALA A 211 18.59 14.71 -32.93
N ALA A 212 17.81 15.68 -32.42
CA ALA A 212 17.67 17.00 -33.02
C ALA A 212 18.90 17.89 -32.80
N VAL A 213 19.65 17.67 -31.73
CA VAL A 213 20.89 18.41 -31.41
C VAL A 213 22.07 17.94 -32.24
N ASP A 214 22.08 16.68 -32.69
CA ASP A 214 23.16 16.08 -33.49
C ASP A 214 23.02 16.31 -35.02
N THR A 215 22.06 17.11 -35.50
CA THR A 215 21.94 17.41 -36.92
C THR A 215 22.84 18.62 -37.24
N PRO A 216 24.01 18.44 -37.89
CA PRO A 216 24.85 19.56 -38.25
C PRO A 216 24.10 20.44 -39.25
N THR A 217 23.97 21.71 -38.95
CA THR A 217 23.52 22.73 -39.89
C THR A 217 24.49 22.77 -41.06
N ALA A 218 24.02 22.31 -42.20
CA ALA A 218 24.75 22.38 -43.50
C ALA A 218 24.84 23.80 -44.03
#